data_8ce03275e68429132e835503678214cd
#
_entry.id   8ce03275e68429132e835503678214cd
#
_cell.length_a   1.000
_cell.length_b   1.000
_cell.length_c   1.000
_cell.angle_alpha   90.00
_cell.angle_beta   90.00
_cell.angle_gamma   90.00
#
_symmetry.space_group_name_H-M   'P 1'
#
loop_
_entity.id
_entity.type
_entity.pdbx_description
1 polymer ?
#
loop_
_entity_poly.entity_id
_entity_poly.type
_entity_poly.pdbx_seq_one_letter_code
_entity_poly.pdbx_strand_id
1 'polypeptide(L)'
;MEIDLSVDNVTWVAHDVSLVKFAEYKERLLSNFEMEPFEILSKGSSSVTVYKKIKTDKTTEIEDENGDPLIHKGYFRERQVHLQYIHGKDICRMEYNPNVISSDVAYFIEEGLTKEMFPERSMSRMDIALDIFGRDMTYLRLARPRVKTNFTMGSDGVLETQYYGMRKSDVMVRIYNKGRQRRQLFSKGSIYEDFPEDLTALARKHWFRVEMQIRTKRIDDWKELFLECIDQMYFLIDEKLLGHDFKVISSVIALREKPELWGLVPIRSKARYRKFFVEEFSDEGFKEETKKLLLEKVAIFEHYFHLYPSRD
;
A
#
# COMPACT_ATOMS: atom_id res chain seq x y z
N MET A 1 19.58 6.38 -6.22
CA MET A 1 18.32 5.91 -5.60
C MET A 1 17.27 6.95 -5.93
N GLU A 2 16.10 6.54 -6.30
CA GLU A 2 14.94 7.40 -6.54
C GLU A 2 13.85 6.99 -5.55
N ILE A 3 13.15 7.94 -4.95
CA ILE A 3 12.03 7.67 -4.05
C ILE A 3 10.81 8.46 -4.50
N ASP A 4 9.64 7.87 -4.34
CA ASP A 4 8.36 8.53 -4.57
C ASP A 4 7.39 8.24 -3.43
N LEU A 5 6.52 9.21 -3.13
CA LEU A 5 5.53 9.11 -2.07
C LEU A 5 4.16 9.46 -2.61
N SER A 6 3.19 8.59 -2.38
CA SER A 6 1.84 8.74 -2.92
C SER A 6 0.77 8.22 -1.97
N VAL A 7 -0.49 8.57 -2.23
CA VAL A 7 -1.66 7.93 -1.64
C VAL A 7 -2.03 6.73 -2.52
N ASP A 8 -1.88 5.52 -1.99
CA ASP A 8 -2.11 4.26 -2.73
C ASP A 8 -3.55 3.75 -2.58
N ASN A 9 -4.26 4.18 -1.56
CA ASN A 9 -5.67 3.84 -1.37
C ASN A 9 -6.38 4.88 -0.50
N VAL A 10 -7.60 5.23 -0.91
CA VAL A 10 -8.53 6.01 -0.11
C VAL A 10 -9.82 5.23 0.05
N THR A 11 -10.33 5.17 1.29
CA THR A 11 -11.65 4.63 1.56
C THR A 11 -12.45 5.62 2.38
N TRP A 12 -13.62 5.99 1.90
CA TRP A 12 -14.57 6.76 2.67
C TRP A 12 -15.84 5.93 2.98
N VAL A 13 -16.58 6.38 3.98
CA VAL A 13 -17.87 5.82 4.37
C VAL A 13 -18.90 6.94 4.53
N ALA A 14 -20.15 6.62 4.17
CA ALA A 14 -21.32 7.41 4.50
C ALA A 14 -22.30 6.52 5.27
N HIS A 15 -22.94 7.09 6.29
CA HIS A 15 -23.92 6.42 7.13
C HIS A 15 -25.34 6.87 6.76
N ASP A 16 -26.33 6.13 7.23
CA ASP A 16 -27.75 6.41 7.01
C ASP A 16 -28.12 6.48 5.51
N VAL A 17 -27.46 5.64 4.72
CA VAL A 17 -27.65 5.55 3.27
C VAL A 17 -28.71 4.51 2.96
N SER A 18 -29.81 4.90 2.33
CA SER A 18 -30.78 3.93 1.85
C SER A 18 -30.23 3.09 0.68
N LEU A 19 -30.73 1.86 0.54
CA LEU A 19 -30.39 1.01 -0.61
C LEU A 19 -30.72 1.66 -1.95
N VAL A 20 -31.81 2.45 -2.01
CA VAL A 20 -32.21 3.19 -3.21
C VAL A 20 -31.16 4.22 -3.57
N LYS A 21 -30.68 5.00 -2.60
CA LYS A 21 -29.62 6.01 -2.81
C LYS A 21 -28.30 5.38 -3.24
N PHE A 22 -27.96 4.23 -2.65
CA PHE A 22 -26.79 3.45 -3.11
C PHE A 22 -26.95 2.97 -4.56
N ALA A 23 -28.11 2.45 -4.93
CA ALA A 23 -28.37 2.01 -6.30
C ALA A 23 -28.29 3.19 -7.31
N GLU A 24 -28.88 4.34 -6.97
CA GLU A 24 -28.79 5.56 -7.79
C GLU A 24 -27.32 5.99 -7.97
N TYR A 25 -26.54 6.03 -6.90
CA TYR A 25 -25.13 6.37 -6.98
C TYR A 25 -24.35 5.42 -7.90
N LYS A 26 -24.58 4.11 -7.74
CA LYS A 26 -23.99 3.09 -8.61
C LYS A 26 -24.34 3.32 -10.09
N GLU A 27 -25.61 3.52 -10.41
CA GLU A 27 -26.08 3.75 -11.78
C GLU A 27 -25.48 5.02 -12.38
N ARG A 28 -25.43 6.12 -11.62
CA ARG A 28 -24.80 7.38 -12.07
C ARG A 28 -23.31 7.23 -12.32
N LEU A 29 -22.61 6.44 -11.48
CA LEU A 29 -21.18 6.14 -11.68
C LEU A 29 -20.97 5.34 -12.97
N LEU A 30 -21.76 4.28 -13.19
CA LEU A 30 -21.62 3.42 -14.36
C LEU A 30 -22.02 4.10 -15.67
N SER A 31 -23.02 4.97 -15.65
CA SER A 31 -23.51 5.66 -16.86
C SER A 31 -22.60 6.78 -17.36
N ASN A 32 -21.74 7.35 -16.50
CA ASN A 32 -20.84 8.44 -16.90
C ASN A 32 -19.52 7.96 -17.52
N PHE A 33 -19.18 6.68 -17.34
CA PHE A 33 -17.94 6.12 -17.85
C PHE A 33 -18.21 4.76 -18.48
N GLU A 34 -17.56 4.45 -19.58
CA GLU A 34 -17.59 3.12 -20.21
C GLU A 34 -16.85 2.10 -19.36
N MET A 35 -17.46 1.66 -18.26
CA MET A 35 -16.86 0.77 -17.28
C MET A 35 -17.59 -0.56 -17.20
N GLU A 36 -16.85 -1.63 -16.92
CA GLU A 36 -17.42 -2.96 -16.69
C GLU A 36 -17.65 -3.19 -15.19
N PRO A 37 -18.91 -3.38 -14.74
CA PRO A 37 -19.19 -3.72 -13.34
C PRO A 37 -18.98 -5.23 -13.10
N PHE A 38 -18.45 -5.55 -11.93
CA PHE A 38 -18.44 -6.89 -11.35
C PHE A 38 -19.16 -6.87 -10.01
N GLU A 39 -20.32 -7.47 -9.95
CA GLU A 39 -21.20 -7.44 -8.77
C GLU A 39 -21.09 -8.71 -7.93
N ILE A 40 -21.04 -8.54 -6.62
CA ILE A 40 -21.12 -9.63 -5.64
C ILE A 40 -22.24 -9.31 -4.67
N LEU A 41 -23.20 -10.24 -4.58
CA LEU A 41 -24.31 -10.17 -3.64
C LEU A 41 -24.10 -11.21 -2.53
N SER A 42 -24.18 -10.78 -1.29
CA SER A 42 -24.16 -11.63 -0.12
C SER A 42 -25.30 -11.30 0.84
N LYS A 43 -25.53 -12.15 1.85
CA LYS A 43 -26.57 -11.88 2.86
C LYS A 43 -26.33 -10.58 3.65
N GLY A 44 -25.07 -10.17 3.80
CA GLY A 44 -24.69 -9.02 4.64
C GLY A 44 -24.27 -7.77 3.86
N SER A 45 -24.00 -7.89 2.56
CA SER A 45 -23.57 -6.75 1.75
C SER A 45 -23.79 -6.97 0.27
N SER A 46 -23.97 -5.86 -0.44
CA SER A 46 -23.90 -5.79 -1.90
C SER A 46 -22.67 -5.00 -2.27
N SER A 47 -21.84 -5.50 -3.18
CA SER A 47 -20.68 -4.77 -3.65
C SER A 47 -20.56 -4.81 -5.17
N VAL A 48 -19.98 -3.76 -5.72
CA VAL A 48 -19.62 -3.67 -7.14
C VAL A 48 -18.21 -3.15 -7.26
N THR A 49 -17.41 -3.85 -8.05
CA THR A 49 -16.09 -3.36 -8.48
C THR A 49 -16.19 -2.92 -9.92
N VAL A 50 -15.81 -1.70 -10.17
CA VAL A 50 -15.87 -1.08 -11.49
C VAL A 50 -14.49 -1.12 -12.12
N TYR A 51 -14.43 -1.63 -13.34
CA TYR A 51 -13.19 -1.79 -14.11
C TYR A 51 -13.22 -1.00 -15.40
N LYS A 52 -12.09 -0.42 -15.76
CA LYS A 52 -11.81 0.06 -17.10
C LYS A 52 -11.12 -1.06 -17.88
N LYS A 53 -11.62 -1.37 -19.06
CA LYS A 53 -11.02 -2.34 -19.96
C LYS A 53 -10.01 -1.66 -20.87
N ILE A 54 -8.75 -2.03 -20.72
CA ILE A 54 -7.67 -1.53 -21.56
C ILE A 54 -7.34 -2.63 -22.56
N LYS A 55 -7.65 -2.41 -23.83
CA LYS A 55 -7.27 -3.32 -24.91
C LYS A 55 -5.82 -3.11 -25.27
N THR A 56 -5.07 -4.21 -25.40
CA THR A 56 -3.74 -4.20 -25.97
C THR A 56 -3.80 -4.89 -27.32
N ASP A 57 -3.60 -4.13 -28.38
CA ASP A 57 -3.59 -4.68 -29.75
C ASP A 57 -2.28 -5.43 -30.07
N LYS A 58 -1.31 -5.34 -29.17
CA LYS A 58 0.03 -5.94 -29.33
C LYS A 58 0.37 -6.81 -28.15
N THR A 59 1.15 -7.85 -28.40
CA THR A 59 1.91 -8.54 -27.35
C THR A 59 2.83 -7.52 -26.71
N THR A 60 2.69 -7.33 -25.40
CA THR A 60 3.61 -6.49 -24.64
C THR A 60 4.70 -7.39 -24.10
N GLU A 61 5.93 -7.13 -24.50
CA GLU A 61 7.12 -7.85 -24.08
C GLU A 61 7.99 -6.93 -23.26
N ILE A 62 8.30 -7.32 -22.05
CA ILE A 62 9.32 -6.72 -21.22
C ILE A 62 10.19 -7.83 -20.65
N GLU A 63 11.44 -7.56 -20.37
CA GLU A 63 12.32 -8.49 -19.70
C GLU A 63 12.23 -8.31 -18.18
N ASP A 64 12.29 -9.42 -17.46
CA ASP A 64 12.42 -9.39 -16.00
C ASP A 64 13.87 -9.09 -15.57
N GLU A 65 14.13 -9.16 -14.26
CA GLU A 65 15.47 -8.92 -13.71
C GLU A 65 16.55 -9.93 -14.14
N ASN A 66 16.13 -11.07 -14.72
CA ASN A 66 17.01 -12.12 -15.21
C ASN A 66 17.19 -12.05 -16.74
N GLY A 67 16.48 -11.14 -17.41
CA GLY A 67 16.43 -11.04 -18.87
C GLY A 67 15.40 -11.99 -19.51
N ASP A 68 14.54 -12.63 -18.70
CA ASP A 68 13.48 -13.49 -19.21
C ASP A 68 12.30 -12.65 -19.69
N PRO A 69 11.70 -12.97 -20.87
CA PRO A 69 10.59 -12.19 -21.40
C PRO A 69 9.33 -12.36 -20.58
N LEU A 70 8.73 -11.23 -20.17
CA LEU A 70 7.38 -11.16 -19.63
C LEU A 70 6.43 -10.79 -20.78
N ILE A 71 5.58 -11.75 -21.19
CA ILE A 71 4.70 -11.59 -22.35
C ILE A 71 3.26 -11.50 -21.85
N HIS A 72 2.53 -10.47 -22.29
CA HIS A 72 1.10 -10.36 -22.06
C HIS A 72 0.35 -10.11 -23.37
N LYS A 73 -0.73 -10.87 -23.58
CA LYS A 73 -1.60 -10.76 -24.77
C LYS A 73 -3.03 -10.48 -24.36
N GLY A 74 -3.70 -9.57 -25.06
CA GLY A 74 -5.13 -9.37 -24.93
C GLY A 74 -5.53 -8.04 -24.30
N TYR A 75 -6.27 -8.08 -23.20
CA TYR A 75 -6.72 -6.89 -22.52
C TYR A 75 -6.48 -6.99 -21.01
N PHE A 76 -6.36 -5.82 -20.39
CA PHE A 76 -6.30 -5.69 -18.93
C PHE A 76 -7.62 -5.14 -18.43
N ARG A 77 -7.93 -5.45 -17.17
CA ARG A 77 -8.96 -4.78 -16.41
C ARG A 77 -8.29 -3.96 -15.32
N GLU A 78 -8.41 -2.67 -15.43
CA GLU A 78 -7.92 -1.73 -14.41
C GLU A 78 -9.05 -1.43 -13.44
N ARG A 79 -8.86 -1.77 -12.18
CA ARG A 79 -9.83 -1.47 -11.14
C ARG A 79 -9.86 0.04 -10.92
N GLN A 80 -11.02 0.63 -11.10
CA GLN A 80 -11.22 2.05 -10.87
C GLN A 80 -11.75 2.29 -9.46
N VAL A 81 -12.88 1.67 -9.12
CA VAL A 81 -13.58 1.93 -7.87
C VAL A 81 -14.18 0.64 -7.34
N HIS A 82 -14.20 0.49 -6.02
CA HIS A 82 -14.97 -0.54 -5.33
C HIS A 82 -16.02 0.10 -4.43
N LEU A 83 -17.28 -0.21 -4.69
CA LEU A 83 -18.43 0.23 -3.91
C LEU A 83 -18.96 -0.92 -3.08
N GLN A 84 -19.39 -0.64 -1.87
CA GLN A 84 -20.02 -1.61 -0.99
C GLN A 84 -21.16 -0.97 -0.20
N TYR A 85 -22.31 -1.65 -0.16
CA TYR A 85 -23.41 -1.36 0.74
C TYR A 85 -23.51 -2.44 1.80
N ILE A 86 -23.57 -2.07 3.07
CA ILE A 86 -23.64 -3.00 4.19
C ILE A 86 -25.09 -3.03 4.68
N HIS A 87 -25.79 -4.14 4.41
CA HIS A 87 -27.18 -4.35 4.78
C HIS A 87 -27.37 -4.33 6.30
N GLY A 88 -28.46 -3.71 6.75
CA GLY A 88 -28.83 -3.61 8.17
C GLY A 88 -27.98 -2.64 9.00
N LYS A 89 -27.00 -1.98 8.35
CA LYS A 89 -26.24 -0.87 8.95
C LYS A 89 -26.41 0.42 8.17
N ASP A 90 -26.99 0.33 6.99
CA ASP A 90 -27.24 1.46 6.08
C ASP A 90 -25.96 2.29 5.82
N ILE A 91 -24.86 1.56 5.57
CA ILE A 91 -23.54 2.14 5.32
C ILE A 91 -23.19 1.93 3.86
N CYS A 92 -22.85 3.01 3.17
CA CYS A 92 -22.15 2.99 1.89
C CYS A 92 -20.67 3.21 2.11
N ARG A 93 -19.85 2.41 1.43
CA ARG A 93 -18.39 2.51 1.43
C ARG A 93 -17.88 2.57 0.01
N MET A 94 -16.90 3.43 -0.24
CA MET A 94 -16.16 3.49 -1.49
C MET A 94 -14.67 3.35 -1.21
N GLU A 95 -13.98 2.63 -2.09
CA GLU A 95 -12.53 2.44 -2.06
C GLU A 95 -11.97 2.61 -3.47
N TYR A 96 -10.92 3.39 -3.63
CA TYR A 96 -10.20 3.58 -4.89
C TYR A 96 -8.73 3.90 -4.66
N ASN A 97 -7.92 3.69 -5.71
CA ASN A 97 -6.51 4.09 -5.75
C ASN A 97 -6.37 5.37 -6.58
N PRO A 98 -6.00 6.51 -5.97
CA PRO A 98 -5.86 7.77 -6.70
C PRO A 98 -4.82 7.74 -7.82
N ASN A 99 -3.81 6.85 -7.73
CA ASN A 99 -2.76 6.75 -8.76
C ASN A 99 -3.19 5.96 -10.00
N VAL A 100 -4.38 5.33 -9.94
CA VAL A 100 -4.88 4.43 -11.00
C VAL A 100 -6.06 5.02 -11.73
N ILE A 101 -6.95 5.70 -11.01
CA ILE A 101 -8.13 6.32 -11.62
C ILE A 101 -7.70 7.50 -12.49
N SER A 102 -8.37 7.67 -13.66
CA SER A 102 -8.13 8.84 -14.50
C SER A 102 -8.59 10.12 -13.80
N SER A 103 -8.00 11.26 -14.18
CA SER A 103 -8.36 12.58 -13.64
C SER A 103 -9.86 12.89 -13.77
N ASP A 104 -10.50 12.46 -14.86
CA ASP A 104 -11.93 12.67 -15.09
C ASP A 104 -12.78 11.86 -14.12
N VAL A 105 -12.39 10.59 -13.88
CA VAL A 105 -13.05 9.72 -12.90
C VAL A 105 -12.83 10.26 -11.48
N ALA A 106 -11.61 10.69 -11.16
CA ALA A 106 -11.29 11.29 -9.86
C ALA A 106 -12.14 12.55 -9.62
N TYR A 107 -12.16 13.49 -10.56
CA TYR A 107 -12.96 14.71 -10.44
C TYR A 107 -14.46 14.40 -10.28
N PHE A 108 -15.01 13.51 -11.10
CA PHE A 108 -16.41 13.12 -11.02
C PHE A 108 -16.78 12.51 -9.66
N ILE A 109 -15.91 11.64 -9.12
CA ILE A 109 -16.13 10.99 -7.82
C ILE A 109 -15.95 12.00 -6.70
N GLU A 110 -14.84 12.70 -6.68
CA GLU A 110 -14.38 13.49 -5.54
C GLU A 110 -15.12 14.82 -5.44
N GLU A 111 -15.19 15.58 -6.54
CA GLU A 111 -15.74 16.93 -6.57
C GLU A 111 -17.22 16.99 -6.99
N GLY A 112 -17.70 15.97 -7.69
CA GLY A 112 -19.07 15.91 -8.20
C GLY A 112 -19.97 15.00 -7.38
N LEU A 113 -20.18 13.78 -7.88
CA LEU A 113 -21.21 12.85 -7.44
C LEU A 113 -21.19 12.55 -5.94
N THR A 114 -19.99 12.34 -5.35
CA THR A 114 -19.89 11.99 -3.92
C THR A 114 -20.28 13.16 -3.02
N LYS A 115 -19.85 14.38 -3.34
CA LYS A 115 -20.24 15.59 -2.60
C LYS A 115 -21.74 15.83 -2.65
N GLU A 116 -22.33 15.66 -3.85
CA GLU A 116 -23.77 15.83 -4.05
C GLU A 116 -24.60 14.83 -3.26
N MET A 117 -24.24 13.53 -3.37
CA MET A 117 -25.06 12.47 -2.82
C MET A 117 -24.74 12.12 -1.36
N PHE A 118 -23.50 12.31 -0.90
CA PHE A 118 -23.05 11.95 0.44
C PHE A 118 -22.30 13.13 1.09
N PRO A 119 -23.00 14.21 1.45
CA PRO A 119 -22.37 15.38 2.08
C PRO A 119 -21.70 15.03 3.42
N GLU A 120 -22.29 14.14 4.19
CA GLU A 120 -21.78 13.68 5.50
C GLU A 120 -20.98 12.37 5.38
N ARG A 121 -19.96 12.38 4.52
CA ARG A 121 -19.04 11.28 4.40
C ARG A 121 -17.78 11.51 5.21
N SER A 122 -17.13 10.45 5.63
CA SER A 122 -15.86 10.52 6.34
C SER A 122 -14.84 9.53 5.83
N MET A 123 -13.55 9.86 5.97
CA MET A 123 -12.49 8.94 5.65
C MET A 123 -12.43 7.80 6.65
N SER A 124 -12.37 6.57 6.19
CA SER A 124 -12.26 5.38 7.03
C SER A 124 -10.93 4.66 6.89
N ARG A 125 -10.19 4.91 5.81
CA ARG A 125 -8.86 4.37 5.57
C ARG A 125 -8.11 5.22 4.55
N MET A 126 -6.81 5.37 4.79
CA MET A 126 -5.84 5.89 3.83
C MET A 126 -4.60 5.01 3.85
N ASP A 127 -4.07 4.67 2.69
CA ASP A 127 -2.80 3.97 2.55
C ASP A 127 -1.77 4.92 1.93
N ILE A 128 -0.66 5.13 2.64
CA ILE A 128 0.48 5.93 2.19
C ILE A 128 1.55 4.97 1.68
N ALA A 129 2.02 5.16 0.47
CA ALA A 129 3.03 4.35 -0.17
C ALA A 129 4.30 5.14 -0.44
N LEU A 130 5.42 4.65 0.09
CA LEU A 130 6.77 5.08 -0.26
C LEU A 130 7.36 4.05 -1.23
N ASP A 131 7.51 4.41 -2.49
CA ASP A 131 8.19 3.62 -3.51
C ASP A 131 9.68 3.97 -3.53
N ILE A 132 10.52 2.94 -3.61
CA ILE A 132 11.97 3.04 -3.56
C ILE A 132 12.54 2.28 -4.76
N PHE A 133 13.23 2.98 -5.63
CA PHE A 133 13.77 2.44 -6.88
C PHE A 133 15.30 2.46 -6.91
N GLY A 134 15.88 1.44 -7.56
CA GLY A 134 17.31 1.36 -7.81
C GLY A 134 18.17 0.99 -6.60
N ARG A 135 17.56 0.60 -5.48
CA ARG A 135 18.26 0.10 -4.29
C ARG A 135 17.61 -1.19 -3.79
N ASP A 136 18.43 -2.17 -3.44
CA ASP A 136 17.95 -3.37 -2.76
C ASP A 136 17.55 -3.05 -1.31
N MET A 137 16.28 -3.27 -1.00
CA MET A 137 15.70 -3.04 0.32
C MET A 137 15.32 -4.34 1.04
N THR A 138 15.85 -5.47 0.59
CA THR A 138 15.54 -6.79 1.18
C THR A 138 15.82 -6.82 2.69
N TYR A 139 16.81 -6.09 3.16
CA TYR A 139 17.21 -6.02 4.57
C TYR A 139 16.68 -4.81 5.32
N LEU A 140 15.81 -4.00 4.70
CA LEU A 140 15.07 -2.95 5.41
C LEU A 140 14.13 -3.59 6.44
N ARG A 141 14.13 -3.06 7.66
CA ARG A 141 13.30 -3.50 8.78
C ARG A 141 12.73 -2.29 9.54
N LEU A 142 11.70 -2.53 10.36
CA LEU A 142 11.14 -1.53 11.26
C LEU A 142 11.26 -1.95 12.72
N ALA A 143 11.69 -1.03 13.56
CA ALA A 143 11.80 -1.22 15.01
C ALA A 143 10.47 -0.86 15.73
N ARG A 144 9.32 -1.36 15.27
CA ARG A 144 8.01 -1.03 15.86
C ARG A 144 7.77 -1.78 17.18
N PRO A 145 7.67 -1.08 18.31
CA PRO A 145 7.38 -1.71 19.60
C PRO A 145 5.90 -2.11 19.69
N ARG A 146 5.61 -3.16 20.47
CA ARG A 146 4.27 -3.64 20.82
C ARG A 146 3.38 -4.00 19.63
N VAL A 147 3.95 -4.26 18.47
CA VAL A 147 3.25 -4.58 17.24
C VAL A 147 3.54 -6.03 16.85
N LYS A 148 2.49 -6.78 16.46
CA LYS A 148 2.67 -8.12 15.90
C LYS A 148 3.39 -8.00 14.56
N THR A 149 4.47 -8.73 14.41
CA THR A 149 5.24 -8.79 13.16
C THR A 149 5.04 -10.15 12.51
N ASN A 150 4.84 -10.18 11.21
CA ASN A 150 4.75 -11.39 10.40
C ASN A 150 5.61 -11.23 9.15
N PHE A 151 6.28 -12.32 8.74
CA PHE A 151 7.13 -12.39 7.56
C PHE A 151 6.58 -13.47 6.63
N THR A 152 6.39 -13.14 5.36
CA THR A 152 5.98 -14.09 4.33
C THR A 152 7.16 -14.39 3.44
N MET A 153 7.49 -15.67 3.34
CA MET A 153 8.55 -16.18 2.48
C MET A 153 7.95 -16.70 1.18
N GLY A 154 8.61 -16.46 0.07
CA GLY A 154 8.29 -17.08 -1.21
C GLY A 154 8.64 -18.58 -1.23
N SER A 155 8.20 -19.29 -2.25
CA SER A 155 8.54 -20.71 -2.47
C SER A 155 10.04 -20.94 -2.69
N ASP A 156 10.76 -19.93 -3.10
CA ASP A 156 12.22 -19.88 -3.26
C ASP A 156 12.97 -19.55 -1.94
N GLY A 157 12.26 -19.37 -0.82
CA GLY A 157 12.83 -19.00 0.46
C GLY A 157 13.23 -17.53 0.61
N VAL A 158 12.92 -16.69 -0.39
CA VAL A 158 13.18 -15.25 -0.32
C VAL A 158 12.05 -14.54 0.44
N LEU A 159 12.42 -13.56 1.25
CA LEU A 159 11.45 -12.73 1.97
C LEU A 159 10.65 -11.86 0.98
N GLU A 160 9.35 -12.12 0.86
CA GLU A 160 8.46 -11.40 -0.04
C GLU A 160 7.81 -10.19 0.62
N THR A 161 7.26 -10.39 1.83
CA THR A 161 6.52 -9.33 2.52
C THR A 161 6.74 -9.37 4.02
N GLN A 162 6.91 -8.21 4.59
CA GLN A 162 6.96 -8.00 6.04
C GLN A 162 5.72 -7.22 6.47
N TYR A 163 5.04 -7.70 7.50
CA TYR A 163 3.88 -7.04 8.10
C TYR A 163 4.20 -6.59 9.52
N TYR A 164 3.92 -5.34 9.82
CA TYR A 164 4.02 -4.74 11.14
C TYR A 164 2.65 -4.23 11.55
N GLY A 165 1.94 -5.04 12.31
CA GLY A 165 0.53 -4.86 12.65
C GLY A 165 -0.33 -5.95 12.01
N MET A 166 -1.59 -6.01 12.44
CA MET A 166 -2.60 -6.90 11.87
C MET A 166 -3.44 -6.15 10.84
N ARG A 167 -4.03 -6.86 9.87
CA ARG A 167 -4.93 -6.25 8.87
C ARG A 167 -6.09 -5.44 9.49
N LYS A 168 -6.50 -5.76 10.72
CA LYS A 168 -7.57 -5.05 11.46
C LYS A 168 -7.06 -3.97 12.41
N SER A 169 -5.74 -3.77 12.49
CA SER A 169 -5.15 -2.72 13.35
C SER A 169 -5.45 -1.34 12.79
N ASP A 170 -5.52 -0.35 13.66
CA ASP A 170 -5.69 1.05 13.27
C ASP A 170 -4.51 1.54 12.41
N VAL A 171 -3.32 0.99 12.64
CA VAL A 171 -2.13 1.22 11.81
C VAL A 171 -1.46 -0.11 11.49
N MET A 172 -1.17 -0.33 10.22
CA MET A 172 -0.39 -1.47 9.73
C MET A 172 0.63 -0.98 8.72
N VAL A 173 1.86 -1.47 8.82
CA VAL A 173 2.89 -1.21 7.79
C VAL A 173 3.28 -2.52 7.14
N ARG A 174 3.45 -2.50 5.83
CA ARG A 174 4.02 -3.60 5.05
C ARG A 174 5.20 -3.11 4.22
N ILE A 175 6.21 -3.97 4.12
CA ILE A 175 7.39 -3.74 3.27
C ILE A 175 7.50 -4.92 2.33
N TYR A 176 7.61 -4.67 1.03
CA TYR A 176 7.66 -5.74 0.03
C TYR A 176 8.32 -5.30 -1.28
N ASN A 177 8.79 -6.30 -2.06
CA ASN A 177 9.29 -6.07 -3.40
C ASN A 177 8.09 -5.89 -4.35
N LYS A 178 7.75 -4.63 -4.65
CA LYS A 178 6.63 -4.25 -5.51
C LYS A 178 6.88 -4.68 -6.96
N GLY A 179 8.10 -4.55 -7.44
CA GLY A 179 8.48 -4.97 -8.79
C GLY A 179 8.24 -6.47 -9.00
N ARG A 180 8.68 -7.32 -8.06
CA ARG A 180 8.42 -8.76 -8.10
C ARG A 180 6.92 -9.07 -8.09
N GLN A 181 6.16 -8.43 -7.20
CA GLN A 181 4.70 -8.59 -7.14
C GLN A 181 4.04 -8.25 -8.48
N ARG A 182 4.41 -7.13 -9.08
CA ARG A 182 3.84 -6.67 -10.36
C ARG A 182 4.19 -7.61 -11.50
N ARG A 183 5.46 -8.04 -11.60
CA ARG A 183 5.88 -9.02 -12.62
C ARG A 183 5.12 -10.34 -12.52
N GLN A 184 4.92 -10.86 -11.31
CA GLN A 184 4.14 -12.08 -11.09
C GLN A 184 2.67 -11.92 -11.52
N LEU A 185 2.05 -10.79 -11.25
CA LEU A 185 0.69 -10.49 -11.70
C LEU A 185 0.64 -10.35 -13.21
N PHE A 186 1.60 -9.65 -13.80
CA PHE A 186 1.71 -9.45 -15.24
C PHE A 186 1.85 -10.78 -15.99
N SER A 187 2.79 -11.63 -15.59
CA SER A 187 3.04 -12.93 -16.24
C SER A 187 1.88 -13.91 -16.11
N LYS A 188 1.10 -13.82 -15.02
CA LYS A 188 -0.09 -14.68 -14.83
C LYS A 188 -1.29 -14.25 -15.65
N GLY A 189 -1.24 -13.12 -16.35
CA GLY A 189 -2.39 -12.56 -17.07
C GLY A 189 -3.58 -12.28 -16.13
N SER A 190 -3.31 -12.04 -14.86
CA SER A 190 -4.34 -11.80 -13.85
C SER A 190 -5.12 -10.52 -14.17
N ILE A 191 -6.35 -10.41 -13.68
CA ILE A 191 -7.08 -9.14 -13.69
C ILE A 191 -6.26 -8.16 -12.85
N TYR A 192 -5.79 -7.09 -13.48
CA TYR A 192 -4.97 -6.11 -12.80
C TYR A 192 -5.84 -5.10 -12.08
N GLU A 193 -5.58 -4.96 -10.80
CA GLU A 193 -6.16 -3.86 -10.04
C GLU A 193 -5.46 -2.53 -10.34
N ASP A 194 -4.20 -2.60 -10.82
CA ASP A 194 -3.37 -1.46 -11.19
C ASP A 194 -2.49 -1.82 -12.38
N PHE A 195 -2.79 -1.35 -13.54
CA PHE A 195 -1.89 -1.48 -14.67
C PHE A 195 -0.84 -0.35 -14.62
N PRO A 196 0.45 -0.65 -14.73
CA PRO A 196 1.45 0.42 -14.74
C PRO A 196 1.32 1.21 -16.03
N GLU A 197 1.15 2.53 -15.92
CA GLU A 197 1.23 3.43 -17.07
C GLU A 197 2.62 3.34 -17.73
N ASP A 198 3.64 3.12 -16.92
CA ASP A 198 5.01 2.91 -17.35
C ASP A 198 5.43 1.44 -17.15
N LEU A 199 5.40 0.65 -18.23
CA LEU A 199 5.87 -0.72 -18.23
C LEU A 199 7.36 -0.87 -17.88
N THR A 200 8.16 0.19 -18.07
CA THR A 200 9.58 0.17 -17.71
C THR A 200 9.77 0.03 -16.20
N ALA A 201 8.80 0.48 -15.40
CA ALA A 201 8.82 0.27 -13.95
C ALA A 201 8.79 -1.22 -13.58
N LEU A 202 8.15 -2.07 -14.39
CA LEU A 202 8.12 -3.52 -14.16
C LEU A 202 9.48 -4.17 -14.39
N ALA A 203 10.29 -3.63 -15.30
CA ALA A 203 11.64 -4.11 -15.60
C ALA A 203 12.69 -3.63 -14.57
N ARG A 204 12.37 -2.68 -13.71
CA ARG A 204 13.30 -2.19 -12.69
C ARG A 204 13.64 -3.30 -11.71
N LYS A 205 14.94 -3.61 -11.59
CA LYS A 205 15.45 -4.69 -10.73
C LYS A 205 15.06 -4.50 -9.27
N HIS A 206 15.18 -3.29 -8.74
CA HIS A 206 14.90 -2.97 -7.36
C HIS A 206 13.77 -1.94 -7.31
N TRP A 207 12.55 -2.42 -7.11
CA TRP A 207 11.38 -1.62 -6.79
C TRP A 207 10.73 -2.16 -5.52
N PHE A 208 11.01 -1.52 -4.40
CA PHE A 208 10.45 -1.86 -3.11
C PHE A 208 9.41 -0.83 -2.69
N ARG A 209 8.47 -1.25 -1.88
CA ARG A 209 7.44 -0.38 -1.32
C ARG A 209 7.34 -0.56 0.19
N VAL A 210 7.33 0.57 0.90
CA VAL A 210 6.87 0.67 2.28
C VAL A 210 5.47 1.28 2.24
N GLU A 211 4.47 0.52 2.66
CA GLU A 211 3.09 0.96 2.62
C GLU A 211 2.51 0.99 4.03
N MET A 212 2.00 2.14 4.44
CA MET A 212 1.35 2.33 5.73
C MET A 212 -0.15 2.52 5.54
N GLN A 213 -0.92 1.58 6.05
CA GLN A 213 -2.36 1.66 6.15
C GLN A 213 -2.76 2.30 7.47
N ILE A 214 -3.58 3.35 7.41
CA ILE A 214 -4.11 4.06 8.58
C ILE A 214 -5.64 4.01 8.51
N ARG A 215 -6.27 3.71 9.64
CA ARG A 215 -7.73 3.62 9.76
C ARG A 215 -8.29 4.71 10.65
N THR A 216 -9.59 4.92 10.55
CA THR A 216 -10.44 5.96 11.16
C THR A 216 -9.89 6.62 12.42
N LYS A 217 -9.55 5.83 13.45
CA LYS A 217 -9.13 6.37 14.75
C LYS A 217 -7.79 7.09 14.79
N ARG A 218 -6.96 6.85 13.77
CA ARG A 218 -5.59 7.35 13.72
C ARG A 218 -5.31 8.11 12.42
N ILE A 219 -6.35 8.39 11.62
CA ILE A 219 -6.20 9.04 10.33
C ILE A 219 -5.64 10.46 10.50
N ASP A 220 -6.10 11.20 11.49
CA ASP A 220 -5.64 12.57 11.74
C ASP A 220 -4.18 12.66 12.17
N ASP A 221 -3.64 11.56 12.75
CA ASP A 221 -2.24 11.45 13.15
C ASP A 221 -1.33 10.96 11.97
N TRP A 222 -1.81 10.94 10.74
CA TRP A 222 -1.13 10.30 9.60
C TRP A 222 0.31 10.75 9.42
N LYS A 223 0.58 12.04 9.58
CA LYS A 223 1.89 12.66 9.39
C LYS A 223 2.88 12.21 10.47
N GLU A 224 2.47 12.29 11.73
CA GLU A 224 3.27 11.85 12.87
C GLU A 224 3.56 10.35 12.79
N LEU A 225 2.55 9.55 12.45
CA LEU A 225 2.69 8.10 12.29
C LEU A 225 3.66 7.73 11.17
N PHE A 226 3.65 8.47 10.06
CA PHE A 226 4.55 8.21 8.96
C PHE A 226 5.98 8.66 9.30
N LEU A 227 6.17 9.81 9.97
CA LEU A 227 7.45 10.24 10.50
C LEU A 227 8.03 9.23 11.49
N GLU A 228 7.23 8.75 12.45
CA GLU A 228 7.64 7.66 13.35
C GLU A 228 8.06 6.40 12.58
N CYS A 229 7.34 6.06 11.52
CA CYS A 229 7.69 4.92 10.69
C CYS A 229 9.07 5.09 10.04
N ILE A 230 9.37 6.28 9.50
CA ILE A 230 10.67 6.60 8.93
C ILE A 230 11.78 6.49 9.98
N ASP A 231 11.57 7.07 11.16
CA ASP A 231 12.56 7.05 12.25
C ASP A 231 12.87 5.63 12.75
N GLN A 232 11.91 4.72 12.63
CA GLN A 232 12.05 3.31 13.03
C GLN A 232 12.72 2.44 11.96
N MET A 233 13.03 2.95 10.76
CA MET A 233 13.69 2.20 9.69
C MET A 233 15.17 1.94 10.02
N TYR A 234 15.63 0.73 9.71
CA TYR A 234 17.04 0.33 9.79
C TYR A 234 17.37 -0.75 8.76
N PHE A 235 18.65 -0.85 8.38
CA PHE A 235 19.14 -1.76 7.35
C PHE A 235 20.17 -2.74 7.91
N LEU A 236 19.89 -4.04 7.88
CA LEU A 236 20.80 -5.09 8.33
C LEU A 236 21.83 -5.43 7.24
N ILE A 237 22.80 -4.55 7.01
CA ILE A 237 23.86 -4.69 6.00
C ILE A 237 25.21 -5.08 6.60
N ASP A 238 26.03 -5.81 5.82
CA ASP A 238 27.27 -6.42 6.31
C ASP A 238 28.33 -5.39 6.71
N GLU A 239 28.44 -4.27 5.98
CA GLU A 239 29.44 -3.25 6.28
C GLU A 239 29.33 -2.69 7.69
N LYS A 240 28.12 -2.64 8.24
CA LYS A 240 27.87 -2.15 9.59
C LYS A 240 28.12 -3.20 10.69
N LEU A 241 28.40 -4.44 10.33
CA LEU A 241 28.75 -5.49 11.28
C LEU A 241 30.21 -5.43 11.73
N LEU A 242 31.06 -4.80 10.94
CA LEU A 242 32.47 -4.68 11.23
C LEU A 242 32.67 -3.85 12.52
N GLY A 243 33.42 -4.42 13.47
CA GLY A 243 33.70 -3.78 14.76
C GLY A 243 32.82 -4.25 15.92
N HIS A 244 31.78 -5.03 15.68
CA HIS A 244 30.96 -5.66 16.73
C HIS A 244 31.53 -7.01 17.17
N ASP A 245 31.17 -7.45 18.38
CA ASP A 245 31.51 -8.78 18.85
C ASP A 245 30.78 -9.91 18.13
N PHE A 246 31.30 -11.11 18.16
CA PHE A 246 30.73 -12.28 17.48
C PHE A 246 29.27 -12.55 17.86
N LYS A 247 28.87 -12.30 19.10
CA LYS A 247 27.49 -12.52 19.56
C LYS A 247 26.55 -11.55 18.91
N VAL A 248 26.94 -10.29 18.75
CA VAL A 248 26.16 -9.27 18.02
C VAL A 248 26.09 -9.64 16.55
N ILE A 249 27.22 -9.92 15.91
CA ILE A 249 27.30 -10.31 14.50
C ILE A 249 26.40 -11.53 14.23
N SER A 250 26.55 -12.60 15.00
CA SER A 250 25.76 -13.82 14.81
C SER A 250 24.26 -13.59 15.04
N SER A 251 23.89 -12.73 16.00
CA SER A 251 22.50 -12.39 16.25
C SER A 251 21.90 -11.59 15.08
N VAL A 252 22.64 -10.63 14.54
CA VAL A 252 22.18 -9.82 13.40
C VAL A 252 22.03 -10.67 12.14
N ILE A 253 23.04 -11.51 11.83
CA ILE A 253 22.98 -12.43 10.69
C ILE A 253 21.79 -13.38 10.83
N ALA A 254 21.60 -14.00 12.01
CA ALA A 254 20.49 -14.91 12.26
C ALA A 254 19.13 -14.22 12.06
N LEU A 255 18.95 -13.01 12.57
CA LEU A 255 17.70 -12.26 12.43
C LEU A 255 17.49 -11.68 11.01
N ARG A 256 18.56 -11.48 10.25
CA ARG A 256 18.51 -11.08 8.85
C ARG A 256 18.05 -12.22 7.96
N GLU A 257 18.71 -13.37 8.07
CA GLU A 257 18.45 -14.57 7.25
C GLU A 257 17.19 -15.33 7.66
N LYS A 258 16.84 -15.27 8.94
CA LYS A 258 15.70 -15.96 9.55
C LYS A 258 14.88 -14.98 10.40
N PRO A 259 14.16 -14.02 9.77
CA PRO A 259 13.43 -12.97 10.51
C PRO A 259 12.40 -13.52 11.52
N GLU A 260 11.86 -14.72 11.27
CA GLU A 260 10.94 -15.40 12.17
C GLU A 260 11.56 -15.72 13.55
N LEU A 261 12.89 -15.82 13.65
CA LEU A 261 13.59 -15.99 14.94
C LEU A 261 13.35 -14.81 15.89
N TRP A 262 12.89 -13.66 15.37
CA TRP A 262 12.45 -12.57 16.22
C TRP A 262 11.37 -12.97 17.22
N GLY A 263 10.54 -13.96 16.87
CA GLY A 263 9.57 -14.58 17.78
C GLY A 263 10.19 -15.15 19.04
N LEU A 264 11.39 -15.75 18.94
CA LEU A 264 12.12 -16.40 20.01
C LEU A 264 12.91 -15.43 20.89
N VAL A 265 13.15 -14.18 20.45
CA VAL A 265 13.85 -13.18 21.26
C VAL A 265 13.02 -12.85 22.51
N PRO A 266 13.58 -12.95 23.73
CA PRO A 266 12.87 -12.61 24.96
C PRO A 266 12.34 -11.17 24.95
N ILE A 267 11.14 -10.95 25.49
CA ILE A 267 10.45 -9.65 25.46
C ILE A 267 11.35 -8.51 26.01
N ARG A 268 12.06 -8.76 27.12
CA ARG A 268 12.98 -7.78 27.71
C ARG A 268 14.14 -7.41 26.78
N SER A 269 14.60 -8.36 25.98
CA SER A 269 15.70 -8.15 25.02
C SER A 269 15.23 -7.45 23.75
N LYS A 270 13.96 -7.62 23.35
CA LYS A 270 13.42 -7.00 22.13
C LYS A 270 13.54 -5.48 22.11
N ALA A 271 13.28 -4.81 23.24
CA ALA A 271 13.40 -3.35 23.32
C ALA A 271 14.85 -2.91 23.11
N ARG A 272 15.80 -3.59 23.76
CA ARG A 272 17.25 -3.32 23.61
C ARG A 272 17.73 -3.55 22.18
N TYR A 273 17.33 -4.67 21.55
CA TYR A 273 17.70 -4.95 20.16
C TYR A 273 17.11 -3.93 19.18
N ARG A 274 15.85 -3.51 19.37
CA ARG A 274 15.26 -2.47 18.51
C ARG A 274 16.02 -1.16 18.59
N LYS A 275 16.33 -0.70 19.82
CA LYS A 275 17.11 0.50 20.03
C LYS A 275 18.48 0.38 19.37
N PHE A 276 19.20 -0.71 19.65
CA PHE A 276 20.50 -1.00 19.05
C PHE A 276 20.45 -1.00 17.52
N PHE A 277 19.46 -1.67 16.92
CA PHE A 277 19.36 -1.74 15.47
C PHE A 277 19.07 -0.37 14.83
N VAL A 278 18.25 0.45 15.43
CA VAL A 278 18.02 1.81 14.94
C VAL A 278 19.27 2.68 15.09
N GLU A 279 19.96 2.59 16.20
CA GLU A 279 21.17 3.40 16.46
C GLU A 279 22.33 2.99 15.53
N GLU A 280 22.58 1.70 15.35
CA GLU A 280 23.75 1.19 14.61
C GLU A 280 23.50 0.99 13.11
N PHE A 281 22.27 0.62 12.73
CA PHE A 281 21.93 0.25 11.36
C PHE A 281 20.99 1.25 10.66
N SER A 282 20.90 2.46 11.19
CA SER A 282 20.16 3.54 10.55
C SER A 282 20.87 4.05 9.29
N ASP A 283 20.07 4.48 8.32
CA ASP A 283 20.53 5.26 7.16
C ASP A 283 19.90 6.65 7.27
N GLU A 284 20.63 7.56 7.92
CA GLU A 284 20.09 8.90 8.18
C GLU A 284 19.89 9.71 6.88
N GLY A 285 20.75 9.49 5.87
CA GLY A 285 20.58 10.14 4.57
C GLY A 285 19.25 9.76 3.89
N PHE A 286 18.93 8.46 3.89
CA PHE A 286 17.66 7.96 3.38
C PHE A 286 16.47 8.51 4.17
N LYS A 287 16.56 8.54 5.49
CA LYS A 287 15.49 9.06 6.35
C LYS A 287 15.22 10.54 6.10
N GLU A 288 16.27 11.35 6.04
CA GLU A 288 16.13 12.80 5.81
C GLU A 288 15.58 13.10 4.41
N GLU A 289 16.03 12.37 3.38
CA GLU A 289 15.47 12.47 2.02
C GLU A 289 13.97 12.13 2.01
N THR A 290 13.57 11.05 2.72
CA THR A 290 12.16 10.63 2.81
C THR A 290 11.31 11.65 3.58
N LYS A 291 11.81 12.19 4.69
CA LYS A 291 11.12 13.24 5.45
C LYS A 291 10.93 14.51 4.63
N LYS A 292 11.95 14.90 3.87
CA LYS A 292 11.88 16.06 2.98
C LYS A 292 10.81 15.85 1.92
N LEU A 293 10.79 14.68 1.27
CA LEU A 293 9.77 14.32 0.29
C LEU A 293 8.35 14.34 0.89
N LEU A 294 8.18 13.86 2.13
CA LEU A 294 6.90 13.93 2.83
C LEU A 294 6.43 15.38 2.98
N LEU A 295 7.32 16.28 3.40
CA LEU A 295 6.97 17.69 3.59
C LEU A 295 6.60 18.38 2.26
N GLU A 296 7.30 18.03 1.18
CA GLU A 296 6.99 18.55 -0.17
C GLU A 296 5.62 18.08 -0.68
N LYS A 297 5.19 16.90 -0.27
CA LYS A 297 3.93 16.28 -0.73
C LYS A 297 2.75 16.42 0.25
N VAL A 298 2.92 17.07 1.39
CA VAL A 298 1.85 17.21 2.41
C VAL A 298 0.52 17.69 1.83
N ALA A 299 0.55 18.66 0.93
CA ALA A 299 -0.68 19.21 0.33
C ALA A 299 -1.50 18.17 -0.45
N ILE A 300 -0.84 17.14 -1.02
CA ILE A 300 -1.53 16.04 -1.73
C ILE A 300 -2.34 15.21 -0.74
N PHE A 301 -1.77 14.91 0.44
CA PHE A 301 -2.46 14.14 1.48
C PHE A 301 -3.59 14.96 2.10
N GLU A 302 -3.36 16.23 2.40
CA GLU A 302 -4.35 17.15 2.97
C GLU A 302 -5.56 17.34 2.05
N HIS A 303 -5.37 17.28 0.73
CA HIS A 303 -6.47 17.31 -0.23
C HIS A 303 -7.54 16.24 0.09
N TYR A 304 -7.13 15.01 0.40
CA TYR A 304 -8.08 13.94 0.74
C TYR A 304 -8.80 14.17 2.07
N PHE A 305 -8.18 14.85 3.02
CA PHE A 305 -8.85 15.24 4.27
C PHE A 305 -9.90 16.33 4.06
N HIS A 306 -9.68 17.24 3.12
CA HIS A 306 -10.71 18.19 2.73
C HIS A 306 -11.90 17.54 2.03
N LEU A 307 -11.64 16.50 1.21
CA LEU A 307 -12.70 15.75 0.53
C LEU A 307 -13.49 14.86 1.49
N TYR A 308 -12.81 14.25 2.45
CA TYR A 308 -13.32 13.23 3.35
C TYR A 308 -12.86 13.53 4.79
N PRO A 309 -13.50 14.49 5.48
CA PRO A 309 -13.11 14.83 6.85
C PRO A 309 -13.21 13.61 7.76
N SER A 310 -12.39 13.58 8.80
CA SER A 310 -12.50 12.58 9.86
C SER A 310 -13.86 12.72 10.55
N ARG A 311 -14.34 11.61 11.08
CA ARG A 311 -15.53 11.63 11.91
C ARG A 311 -15.09 11.83 13.36
N ASP A 312 -15.58 12.89 14.00
CA ASP A 312 -15.42 13.14 15.42
C ASP A 312 -15.98 12.01 16.29
#